data_01ebda79dc68ccccae757ce686ee42ea
#
_entry.id   01ebda79dc68ccccae757ce686ee42ea
#
_cell.length_a   1.000
_cell.length_b   1.000
_cell.length_c   1.000
_cell.angle_alpha   90.00
_cell.angle_beta   90.00
_cell.angle_gamma   90.00
#
_symmetry.space_group_name_H-M   'P 1'
#
loop_
_entity.id
_entity.type
_entity.pdbx_description
1 polymer ?
#
loop_
_entity_poly.entity_id
_entity_poly.type
_entity_poly.pdbx_seq_one_letter_code
_entity_poly.pdbx_strand_id
1 'polypeptide(L)'
;MKKIVTAALAMCIALAASAEGYQVNTLSTRQLGMGHTGVALKLGAESMFFNPAGMAFSDKTIDVSASVTGIAPTATATLPDGSEWSTHNPVSTPLDFSASFRVYDCLQAGVTFYTPYGSSIDWRDNWPGAVLNQRCDLRAFTVQPTLSWRITPRLSVGAGLMVTWGSVNLDKGLVSASSMDAMLAGLAATGAGAAMGIPADYRFGTTTPASVNLN
;
A
#
# COMPACT_ATOMS: atom_id res chain seq x y z
N MET A 1 -26.31 13.54 -28.33
CA MET A 1 -26.17 12.08 -28.18
C MET A 1 -24.74 11.61 -28.33
N LYS A 2 -23.96 11.92 -29.40
CA LYS A 2 -22.55 11.46 -29.55
C LYS A 2 -21.65 11.83 -28.39
N LYS A 3 -21.73 13.08 -27.87
CA LYS A 3 -20.88 13.52 -26.72
C LYS A 3 -21.19 12.77 -25.42
N ILE A 4 -22.44 12.39 -25.18
CA ILE A 4 -22.85 11.61 -24.00
C ILE A 4 -22.35 10.18 -24.11
N VAL A 5 -22.42 9.56 -25.29
CA VAL A 5 -21.90 8.22 -25.54
C VAL A 5 -20.38 8.21 -25.41
N THR A 6 -19.67 9.22 -25.92
CA THR A 6 -18.21 9.33 -25.77
C THR A 6 -17.81 9.52 -24.30
N ALA A 7 -18.54 10.34 -23.54
CA ALA A 7 -18.29 10.53 -22.12
C ALA A 7 -18.54 9.24 -21.30
N ALA A 8 -19.62 8.51 -21.60
CA ALA A 8 -19.93 7.23 -20.98
C ALA A 8 -18.87 6.17 -21.30
N LEU A 9 -18.42 6.12 -22.57
CA LEU A 9 -17.36 5.20 -22.99
C LEU A 9 -16.01 5.51 -22.31
N ALA A 10 -15.65 6.81 -22.22
CA ALA A 10 -14.45 7.25 -21.51
C ALA A 10 -14.51 6.92 -20.01
N MET A 11 -15.67 7.05 -19.38
CA MET A 11 -15.90 6.68 -17.99
C MET A 11 -15.78 5.16 -17.78
N CYS A 12 -16.27 4.34 -18.70
CA CYS A 12 -16.10 2.88 -18.66
C CYS A 12 -14.63 2.45 -18.79
N ILE A 13 -13.84 3.13 -19.64
CA ILE A 13 -12.41 2.85 -19.82
C ILE A 13 -11.62 3.27 -18.56
N ALA A 14 -11.97 4.40 -17.94
CA ALA A 14 -11.34 4.84 -16.69
C ALA A 14 -11.58 3.87 -15.52
N LEU A 15 -12.72 3.18 -15.49
CA LEU A 15 -13.04 2.15 -14.49
C LEU A 15 -12.24 0.84 -14.67
N ALA A 16 -11.63 0.63 -15.85
CA ALA A 16 -10.81 -0.53 -16.13
C ALA A 16 -9.31 -0.32 -15.83
N ALA A 17 -8.90 0.90 -15.44
CA ALA A 17 -7.54 1.19 -15.04
C ALA A 17 -7.34 0.81 -13.57
N SER A 18 -6.92 -0.42 -13.31
CA SER A 18 -6.50 -0.87 -11.98
C SER A 18 -4.99 -0.73 -11.84
N ALA A 19 -4.56 0.12 -10.91
CA ALA A 19 -3.16 0.26 -10.49
C ALA A 19 -3.03 -0.25 -9.05
N GLU A 20 -3.23 -1.54 -8.84
CA GLU A 20 -3.35 -2.18 -7.52
C GLU A 20 -2.01 -2.69 -6.97
N GLY A 21 -0.93 -1.91 -7.08
CA GLY A 21 0.39 -2.38 -6.65
C GLY A 21 0.59 -2.51 -5.12
N TYR A 22 -0.14 -1.74 -4.30
CA TYR A 22 0.11 -1.63 -2.85
C TYR A 22 -1.17 -1.62 -2.00
N GLN A 23 -2.26 -2.10 -2.56
CA GLN A 23 -3.52 -2.17 -1.83
C GLN A 23 -3.45 -3.20 -0.71
N VAL A 24 -3.82 -2.78 0.50
CA VAL A 24 -3.96 -3.65 1.67
C VAL A 24 -5.41 -4.08 1.78
N ASN A 25 -5.70 -5.30 1.35
CA ASN A 25 -7.07 -5.83 1.32
C ASN A 25 -7.44 -6.53 2.63
N THR A 26 -7.28 -5.83 3.75
CA THR A 26 -7.55 -6.35 5.11
C THR A 26 -8.64 -5.58 5.85
N LEU A 27 -9.38 -4.75 5.13
CA LEU A 27 -10.48 -3.97 5.70
C LEU A 27 -11.61 -4.89 6.16
N SER A 28 -12.09 -4.66 7.38
CA SER A 28 -13.09 -5.46 8.06
C SER A 28 -12.68 -6.93 8.24
N THR A 29 -12.40 -7.32 9.47
CA THR A 29 -12.07 -8.73 9.82
C THR A 29 -13.18 -9.69 9.39
N ARG A 30 -14.44 -9.24 9.39
CA ARG A 30 -15.59 -10.02 8.92
C ARG A 30 -15.53 -10.27 7.42
N GLN A 31 -15.22 -9.22 6.62
CA GLN A 31 -15.06 -9.34 5.17
C GLN A 31 -13.86 -10.22 4.83
N LEU A 32 -12.75 -10.05 5.54
CA LEU A 32 -11.56 -10.87 5.38
C LEU A 32 -11.88 -12.36 5.64
N GLY A 33 -12.59 -12.67 6.72
CA GLY A 33 -13.01 -14.04 7.05
C GLY A 33 -13.97 -14.66 6.02
N MET A 34 -14.69 -13.84 5.26
CA MET A 34 -15.59 -14.27 4.17
C MET A 34 -14.91 -14.22 2.79
N GLY A 35 -13.60 -13.98 2.71
CA GLY A 35 -12.90 -13.84 1.43
C GLY A 35 -13.41 -12.67 0.58
N HIS A 36 -13.84 -11.57 1.22
CA HIS A 36 -14.39 -10.35 0.60
C HIS A 36 -15.67 -10.56 -0.26
N THR A 37 -16.41 -11.63 0.01
CA THR A 37 -17.68 -11.91 -0.70
C THR A 37 -18.87 -11.17 -0.14
N GLY A 38 -18.70 -10.42 0.95
CA GLY A 38 -19.78 -9.74 1.68
C GLY A 38 -20.27 -8.41 1.10
N VAL A 39 -19.85 -8.02 -0.12
CA VAL A 39 -20.26 -6.74 -0.74
C VAL A 39 -21.78 -6.59 -0.85
N ALA A 40 -22.49 -7.69 -1.08
CA ALA A 40 -23.95 -7.71 -1.17
C ALA A 40 -24.66 -7.88 0.18
N LEU A 41 -23.92 -8.08 1.26
CA LEU A 41 -24.48 -8.27 2.58
C LEU A 41 -24.71 -6.95 3.32
N LYS A 42 -25.67 -6.97 4.24
CA LYS A 42 -25.98 -5.84 5.12
C LYS A 42 -25.03 -5.86 6.32
N LEU A 43 -23.86 -5.29 6.17
CA LEU A 43 -22.82 -5.29 7.19
C LEU A 43 -22.83 -4.03 8.08
N GLY A 44 -23.87 -3.19 7.96
CA GLY A 44 -23.99 -1.97 8.75
C GLY A 44 -22.89 -0.97 8.43
N ALA A 45 -22.17 -0.47 9.44
CA ALA A 45 -21.08 0.51 9.28
C ALA A 45 -19.95 -0.01 8.40
N GLU A 46 -19.63 -1.30 8.43
CA GLU A 46 -18.58 -1.92 7.62
C GLU A 46 -18.89 -1.90 6.11
N SER A 47 -20.16 -1.70 5.72
CA SER A 47 -20.54 -1.61 4.31
C SER A 47 -19.99 -0.35 3.62
N MET A 48 -19.65 0.71 4.36
CA MET A 48 -19.31 2.02 3.78
C MET A 48 -18.20 1.96 2.74
N PHE A 49 -17.18 1.15 2.97
CA PHE A 49 -16.09 1.00 2.02
C PHE A 49 -16.50 0.14 0.81
N PHE A 50 -17.09 -1.03 1.06
CA PHE A 50 -17.37 -2.02 0.02
C PHE A 50 -18.63 -1.70 -0.80
N ASN A 51 -19.67 -1.23 -0.12
CA ASN A 51 -20.97 -0.91 -0.72
C ASN A 51 -21.66 0.18 0.12
N PRO A 52 -21.41 1.46 -0.15
CA PRO A 52 -22.04 2.56 0.57
C PRO A 52 -23.56 2.46 0.66
N ALA A 53 -24.21 1.96 -0.40
CA ALA A 53 -25.66 1.79 -0.44
C ALA A 53 -26.16 0.73 0.57
N GLY A 54 -25.32 -0.26 0.92
CA GLY A 54 -25.67 -1.32 1.88
C GLY A 54 -25.91 -0.80 3.29
N MET A 55 -25.30 0.34 3.65
CA MET A 55 -25.48 0.96 4.96
C MET A 55 -26.93 1.36 5.22
N ALA A 56 -27.69 1.81 4.20
CA ALA A 56 -29.08 2.24 4.32
C ALA A 56 -30.05 1.14 4.79
N PHE A 57 -29.63 -0.12 4.75
CA PHE A 57 -30.45 -1.25 5.20
C PHE A 57 -30.11 -1.69 6.63
N SER A 58 -29.24 -0.98 7.34
CA SER A 58 -29.00 -1.27 8.75
C SER A 58 -30.22 -0.87 9.59
N ASP A 59 -30.66 -1.78 10.46
CA ASP A 59 -31.75 -1.53 11.38
C ASP A 59 -31.33 -0.79 12.65
N LYS A 60 -30.02 -0.60 12.83
CA LYS A 60 -29.45 0.06 14.01
C LYS A 60 -29.52 1.58 13.90
N THR A 61 -29.76 2.24 15.03
CA THR A 61 -29.68 3.71 15.13
C THR A 61 -28.23 4.18 15.08
N ILE A 62 -27.34 3.46 15.76
CA ILE A 62 -25.89 3.68 15.73
C ILE A 62 -25.26 2.30 15.52
N ASP A 63 -24.31 2.23 14.60
CA ASP A 63 -23.51 1.04 14.35
C ASP A 63 -22.03 1.43 14.31
N VAL A 64 -21.22 0.74 15.08
CA VAL A 64 -19.78 0.99 15.17
C VAL A 64 -19.06 -0.33 14.98
N SER A 65 -18.02 -0.28 14.18
CA SER A 65 -17.11 -1.40 13.94
C SER A 65 -15.67 -0.92 14.00
N ALA A 66 -14.80 -1.73 14.57
CA ALA A 66 -13.37 -1.51 14.55
C ALA A 66 -12.67 -2.83 14.32
N SER A 67 -11.64 -2.82 13.50
CA SER A 67 -10.79 -4.00 13.33
C SER A 67 -9.31 -3.63 13.18
N VAL A 68 -8.46 -4.59 13.50
CA VAL A 68 -7.02 -4.54 13.31
C VAL A 68 -6.55 -5.89 12.79
N THR A 69 -5.68 -5.87 11.81
CA THR A 69 -5.12 -7.08 11.21
C THR A 69 -3.60 -7.03 11.32
N GLY A 70 -2.97 -8.13 11.73
CA GLY A 70 -1.51 -8.26 11.72
C GLY A 70 -1.04 -8.87 10.41
N ILE A 71 -0.12 -8.21 9.71
CA ILE A 71 0.52 -8.71 8.49
C ILE A 71 2.02 -8.83 8.75
N ALA A 72 2.56 -10.04 8.62
CA ALA A 72 3.98 -10.33 8.74
C ALA A 72 4.52 -10.79 7.36
N PRO A 73 4.84 -9.87 6.44
CA PRO A 73 5.30 -10.23 5.12
C PRO A 73 6.77 -10.69 5.18
N THR A 74 7.11 -11.71 4.41
CA THR A 74 8.49 -12.13 4.18
C THR A 74 8.68 -12.35 2.69
N ALA A 75 9.77 -11.81 2.14
CA ALA A 75 10.18 -12.09 0.78
C ALA A 75 11.60 -12.64 0.79
N THR A 76 11.86 -13.61 -0.07
CA THR A 76 13.19 -14.20 -0.26
C THR A 76 13.58 -14.02 -1.72
N ALA A 77 14.80 -13.57 -1.95
CA ALA A 77 15.41 -13.48 -3.28
C ALA A 77 16.58 -14.45 -3.36
N THR A 78 16.61 -15.25 -4.42
CA THR A 78 17.74 -16.10 -4.76
C THR A 78 18.54 -15.44 -5.87
N LEU A 79 19.81 -15.19 -5.64
CA LEU A 79 20.70 -14.58 -6.60
C LEU A 79 21.28 -15.63 -7.56
N PRO A 80 21.85 -15.21 -8.71
CA PRO A 80 22.43 -16.13 -9.70
C PRO A 80 23.58 -17.00 -9.17
N ASP A 81 24.24 -16.58 -8.09
CA ASP A 81 25.29 -17.32 -7.38
C ASP A 81 24.74 -18.37 -6.41
N GLY A 82 23.41 -18.50 -6.31
CA GLY A 82 22.72 -19.40 -5.40
C GLY A 82 22.58 -18.87 -3.97
N SER A 83 23.03 -17.67 -3.65
CA SER A 83 22.81 -17.07 -2.33
C SER A 83 21.36 -16.61 -2.14
N GLU A 84 20.84 -16.82 -0.92
CA GLU A 84 19.48 -16.45 -0.56
C GLU A 84 19.48 -15.27 0.42
N TRP A 85 18.67 -14.30 0.14
CA TRP A 85 18.46 -13.12 0.95
C TRP A 85 16.99 -12.97 1.30
N SER A 86 16.71 -12.79 2.60
CA SER A 86 15.35 -12.62 3.09
C SER A 86 15.17 -11.24 3.69
N THR A 87 13.98 -10.67 3.51
CA THR A 87 13.61 -9.40 4.10
C THR A 87 13.42 -9.52 5.60
N HIS A 88 13.67 -8.43 6.31
CA HIS A 88 13.42 -8.29 7.74
C HIS A 88 12.35 -7.22 7.98
N ASN A 89 11.11 -7.56 7.64
CA ASN A 89 10.01 -6.62 7.70
C ASN A 89 9.39 -6.57 9.10
N PRO A 90 9.05 -5.38 9.61
CA PRO A 90 8.25 -5.27 10.82
C PRO A 90 6.83 -5.79 10.56
N VAL A 91 6.15 -6.24 11.61
CA VAL A 91 4.73 -6.57 11.53
C VAL A 91 3.95 -5.29 11.29
N SER A 92 3.20 -5.25 10.18
CA SER A 92 2.30 -4.15 9.85
C SER A 92 0.93 -4.42 10.47
N THR A 93 0.32 -3.38 11.03
CA THR A 93 -0.98 -3.47 11.71
C THR A 93 -1.99 -2.51 11.07
N PRO A 94 -2.47 -2.81 9.82
CA PRO A 94 -3.55 -2.03 9.25
C PRO A 94 -4.77 -2.09 10.14
N LEU A 95 -5.44 -0.95 10.26
CA LEU A 95 -6.62 -0.81 11.10
C LEU A 95 -7.76 -0.17 10.33
N ASP A 96 -8.98 -0.47 10.73
CA ASP A 96 -10.18 0.24 10.29
C ASP A 96 -11.10 0.55 11.47
N PHE A 97 -11.77 1.66 11.36
CA PHE A 97 -12.81 2.11 12.25
C PHE A 97 -13.96 2.68 11.43
N SER A 98 -15.16 2.21 11.67
CA SER A 98 -16.36 2.65 10.96
C SER A 98 -17.46 2.96 11.97
N ALA A 99 -18.10 4.10 11.79
CA ALA A 99 -19.26 4.50 12.58
C ALA A 99 -20.35 5.03 11.65
N SER A 100 -21.57 4.53 11.83
CA SER A 100 -22.74 5.02 11.09
C SER A 100 -23.88 5.34 12.06
N PHE A 101 -24.73 6.27 11.66
CA PHE A 101 -25.90 6.68 12.41
C PHE A 101 -27.07 6.95 11.48
N ARG A 102 -28.25 6.65 11.98
CA ARG A 102 -29.51 6.91 11.28
C ARG A 102 -29.90 8.37 11.46
N VAL A 103 -29.92 9.12 10.37
CA VAL A 103 -30.37 10.51 10.37
C VAL A 103 -31.90 10.57 10.24
N TYR A 104 -32.43 9.77 9.32
CA TYR A 104 -33.86 9.54 9.11
C TYR A 104 -34.09 8.06 8.78
N ASP A 105 -35.35 7.61 8.81
CA ASP A 105 -35.67 6.21 8.50
C ASP A 105 -35.19 5.73 7.12
N CYS A 106 -35.04 6.66 6.19
CA CYS A 106 -34.56 6.38 4.84
C CYS A 106 -33.11 6.85 4.60
N LEU A 107 -32.49 7.58 5.55
CA LEU A 107 -31.17 8.18 5.36
C LEU A 107 -30.22 7.80 6.49
N GLN A 108 -29.09 7.26 6.13
CA GLN A 108 -27.98 7.02 7.05
C GLN A 108 -26.73 7.81 6.62
N ALA A 109 -25.99 8.29 7.61
CA ALA A 109 -24.70 8.92 7.46
C ALA A 109 -23.66 8.14 8.25
N GLY A 110 -22.42 8.23 7.84
CA GLY A 110 -21.33 7.58 8.55
C GLY A 110 -19.99 8.10 8.13
N VAL A 111 -18.98 7.68 8.88
CA VAL A 111 -17.57 7.93 8.58
C VAL A 111 -16.79 6.65 8.81
N THR A 112 -15.89 6.35 7.90
CA THR A 112 -14.91 5.28 8.10
C THR A 112 -13.50 5.85 7.98
N PHE A 113 -12.61 5.36 8.84
CA PHE A 113 -11.17 5.62 8.83
C PHE A 113 -10.47 4.28 8.64
N TYR A 114 -9.54 4.22 7.69
CA TYR A 114 -8.86 2.97 7.37
C TYR A 114 -7.51 3.21 6.69
N THR A 115 -6.71 2.14 6.60
CA THR A 115 -5.41 2.11 5.94
C THR A 115 -5.51 1.33 4.62
N PRO A 116 -5.79 1.99 3.47
CA PRO A 116 -6.04 1.31 2.20
C PRO A 116 -4.77 0.81 1.52
N TYR A 117 -3.65 1.48 1.77
CA TYR A 117 -2.37 1.17 1.12
C TYR A 117 -1.26 1.08 2.14
N GLY A 118 -0.37 0.13 1.92
CA GLY A 118 0.81 -0.06 2.74
C GLY A 118 1.77 -1.04 2.09
N SER A 119 3.06 -0.79 2.29
CA SER A 119 4.11 -1.72 1.90
C SER A 119 5.29 -1.47 2.83
N SER A 120 5.87 -2.52 3.36
CA SER A 120 7.11 -2.43 4.12
C SER A 120 8.03 -3.53 3.64
N ILE A 121 9.17 -3.15 3.09
CA ILE A 121 10.22 -4.05 2.64
C ILE A 121 11.54 -3.51 3.18
N ASP A 122 12.30 -4.38 3.88
CA ASP A 122 13.63 -4.07 4.40
C ASP A 122 14.57 -5.23 4.12
N TRP A 123 15.53 -5.01 3.20
CA TRP A 123 16.53 -5.99 2.80
C TRP A 123 17.81 -5.94 3.61
N ARG A 124 17.91 -5.04 4.60
CA ARG A 124 19.13 -4.74 5.39
C ARG A 124 20.26 -4.09 4.56
N ASP A 125 21.28 -3.65 5.29
CA ASP A 125 22.34 -2.80 4.71
C ASP A 125 23.27 -3.52 3.74
N ASN A 126 23.43 -4.84 3.86
CA ASN A 126 24.38 -5.64 3.06
C ASN A 126 23.72 -6.32 1.84
N TRP A 127 22.51 -5.92 1.47
CA TRP A 127 21.78 -6.49 0.36
C TRP A 127 22.45 -6.14 -1.00
N PRO A 128 22.91 -7.11 -1.81
CA PRO A 128 23.56 -6.84 -3.10
C PRO A 128 22.66 -6.13 -4.09
N GLY A 129 21.35 -6.30 -3.98
CA GLY A 129 20.35 -5.64 -4.82
C GLY A 129 19.90 -4.26 -4.31
N ALA A 130 20.65 -3.61 -3.40
CA ALA A 130 20.30 -2.31 -2.83
C ALA A 130 20.10 -1.20 -3.88
N VAL A 131 20.77 -1.31 -5.03
CA VAL A 131 20.58 -0.40 -6.17
C VAL A 131 19.21 -0.51 -6.81
N LEU A 132 18.50 -1.62 -6.61
CA LEU A 132 17.12 -1.78 -7.06
C LEU A 132 16.16 -1.28 -5.98
N ASN A 133 16.28 -1.79 -4.78
CA ASN A 133 15.53 -1.39 -3.61
C ASN A 133 16.23 -1.91 -2.35
N GLN A 134 16.48 -1.08 -1.37
CA GLN A 134 17.01 -1.47 -0.07
C GLN A 134 15.90 -1.48 0.97
N ARG A 135 15.19 -0.37 1.09
CA ARG A 135 14.06 -0.23 2.00
C ARG A 135 12.95 0.58 1.34
N CYS A 136 11.73 0.14 1.53
CA CYS A 136 10.55 0.90 1.14
C CYS A 136 9.50 0.78 2.25
N ASP A 137 9.05 1.91 2.77
CA ASP A 137 7.96 1.98 3.76
C ASP A 137 6.91 2.98 3.24
N LEU A 138 5.78 2.44 2.81
CA LEU A 138 4.63 3.19 2.32
C LEU A 138 3.49 3.04 3.32
N ARG A 139 2.92 4.17 3.74
CA ARG A 139 1.75 4.20 4.63
C ARG A 139 0.75 5.20 4.10
N ALA A 140 -0.50 4.79 4.01
CA ALA A 140 -1.59 5.68 3.64
C ALA A 140 -2.79 5.50 4.56
N PHE A 141 -3.44 6.62 4.86
CA PHE A 141 -4.64 6.68 5.69
C PHE A 141 -5.75 7.36 4.91
N THR A 142 -6.97 6.88 5.09
CA THR A 142 -8.15 7.43 4.43
C THR A 142 -9.25 7.68 5.45
N VAL A 143 -9.88 8.84 5.32
CA VAL A 143 -11.18 9.13 5.94
C VAL A 143 -12.22 9.21 4.85
N GLN A 144 -13.35 8.51 5.05
CA GLN A 144 -14.43 8.45 4.08
C GLN A 144 -15.76 8.75 4.76
N PRO A 145 -16.21 10.03 4.80
CA PRO A 145 -17.60 10.34 5.07
C PRO A 145 -18.49 9.76 3.98
N THR A 146 -19.61 9.19 4.39
CA THR A 146 -20.51 8.42 3.52
C THR A 146 -21.97 8.75 3.84
N LEU A 147 -22.78 8.90 2.80
CA LEU A 147 -24.22 9.02 2.88
C LEU A 147 -24.88 7.88 2.12
N SER A 148 -25.95 7.34 2.69
CA SER A 148 -26.71 6.24 2.08
C SER A 148 -28.19 6.50 2.22
N TRP A 149 -28.91 6.45 1.09
CA TRP A 149 -30.34 6.74 1.01
C TRP A 149 -31.12 5.52 0.52
N ARG A 150 -32.06 5.07 1.31
CA ARG A 150 -33.02 4.01 0.96
C ARG A 150 -34.21 4.61 0.21
N ILE A 151 -34.26 4.40 -1.09
CA ILE A 151 -35.35 4.90 -1.96
C ILE A 151 -36.58 4.03 -1.80
N THR A 152 -36.40 2.71 -1.74
CA THR A 152 -37.49 1.73 -1.52
C THR A 152 -36.99 0.65 -0.55
N PRO A 153 -37.86 -0.25 -0.05
CA PRO A 153 -37.43 -1.38 0.77
C PRO A 153 -36.41 -2.32 0.10
N ARG A 154 -36.23 -2.20 -1.23
CA ARG A 154 -35.34 -3.07 -2.02
C ARG A 154 -34.25 -2.31 -2.77
N LEU A 155 -34.32 -0.98 -2.80
CA LEU A 155 -33.40 -0.14 -3.56
C LEU A 155 -32.81 0.96 -2.68
N SER A 156 -31.52 1.07 -2.67
CA SER A 156 -30.78 2.15 -2.01
C SER A 156 -29.66 2.67 -2.93
N VAL A 157 -29.24 3.88 -2.69
CA VAL A 157 -28.06 4.52 -3.28
C VAL A 157 -27.17 5.03 -2.16
N GLY A 158 -25.87 5.04 -2.40
CA GLY A 158 -24.91 5.56 -1.44
C GLY A 158 -23.70 6.13 -2.15
N ALA A 159 -23.10 7.13 -1.53
CA ALA A 159 -21.86 7.75 -1.99
C ALA A 159 -20.99 8.12 -0.80
N GLY A 160 -19.68 7.95 -0.97
CA GLY A 160 -18.66 8.36 -0.01
C GLY A 160 -17.56 9.15 -0.70
N LEU A 161 -17.03 10.14 0.01
CA LEU A 161 -15.88 10.92 -0.44
C LEU A 161 -14.63 10.40 0.27
N MET A 162 -13.68 9.85 -0.48
CA MET A 162 -12.41 9.37 0.09
C MET A 162 -11.39 10.51 0.11
N VAL A 163 -10.91 10.85 1.31
CA VAL A 163 -9.79 11.77 1.52
C VAL A 163 -8.62 10.95 2.04
N THR A 164 -7.60 10.82 1.21
CA THR A 164 -6.44 9.98 1.49
C THR A 164 -5.18 10.84 1.60
N TRP A 165 -4.36 10.54 2.61
CA TRP A 165 -3.02 11.10 2.77
C TRP A 165 -2.06 9.98 3.18
N GLY A 166 -0.78 10.16 2.93
CA GLY A 166 0.22 9.14 3.23
C GLY A 166 1.62 9.65 3.12
N SER A 167 2.56 8.80 3.48
CA SER A 167 3.99 9.02 3.36
C SER A 167 4.68 7.83 2.72
N VAL A 168 5.79 8.12 2.06
CA VAL A 168 6.65 7.12 1.44
C VAL A 168 8.08 7.40 1.89
N ASN A 169 8.74 6.40 2.47
CA ASN A 169 10.17 6.41 2.74
C ASN A 169 10.83 5.38 1.83
N LEU A 170 11.79 5.81 1.06
CA LEU A 170 12.52 4.96 0.12
C LEU A 170 14.02 5.12 0.33
N ASP A 171 14.67 4.02 0.69
CA ASP A 171 16.13 3.92 0.73
C ASP A 171 16.61 3.09 -0.46
N LYS A 172 17.54 3.63 -1.20
CA LYS A 172 18.08 2.99 -2.40
C LYS A 172 19.59 3.22 -2.51
N GLY A 173 20.32 2.18 -2.88
CA GLY A 173 21.72 2.31 -3.23
C GLY A 173 21.89 3.06 -4.55
N LEU A 174 22.78 4.07 -4.58
CA LEU A 174 23.08 4.82 -5.79
C LEU A 174 24.04 4.06 -6.70
N VAL A 175 24.99 3.35 -6.10
CA VAL A 175 26.05 2.62 -6.82
C VAL A 175 26.18 1.23 -6.19
N SER A 176 26.31 0.20 -7.03
CA SER A 176 26.58 -1.15 -6.53
C SER A 176 28.02 -1.29 -6.06
N ALA A 177 28.27 -2.12 -5.08
CA ALA A 177 29.62 -2.43 -4.60
C ALA A 177 30.52 -2.94 -5.75
N SER A 178 29.96 -3.81 -6.60
CA SER A 178 30.69 -4.35 -7.76
C SER A 178 31.11 -3.29 -8.78
N SER A 179 30.26 -2.30 -9.03
CA SER A 179 30.59 -1.17 -9.93
C SER A 179 31.69 -0.30 -9.32
N MET A 180 31.64 -0.07 -8.01
CA MET A 180 32.66 0.70 -7.32
C MET A 180 33.98 -0.06 -7.25
N ASP A 181 33.95 -1.36 -7.02
CA ASP A 181 35.13 -2.22 -7.04
C ASP A 181 35.81 -2.23 -8.42
N ALA A 182 35.00 -2.27 -9.49
CA ALA A 182 35.53 -2.17 -10.86
C ALA A 182 36.17 -0.79 -11.13
N MET A 183 35.57 0.28 -10.62
CA MET A 183 36.12 1.64 -10.72
C MET A 183 37.45 1.76 -9.95
N LEU A 184 37.51 1.23 -8.72
CA LEU A 184 38.73 1.21 -7.92
C LEU A 184 39.84 0.39 -8.58
N ALA A 185 39.52 -0.76 -9.16
CA ALA A 185 40.47 -1.56 -9.92
C ALA A 185 41.05 -0.78 -11.12
N GLY A 186 40.21 0.00 -11.82
CA GLY A 186 40.64 0.90 -12.87
C GLY A 186 41.58 2.01 -12.37
N LEU A 187 41.24 2.62 -11.23
CA LEU A 187 42.10 3.63 -10.59
C LEU A 187 43.44 3.05 -10.12
N ALA A 188 43.43 1.82 -9.56
CA ALA A 188 44.66 1.12 -9.16
C ALA A 188 45.57 0.83 -10.38
N ALA A 189 45.00 0.39 -11.51
CA ALA A 189 45.73 0.13 -12.74
C ALA A 189 46.42 1.38 -13.33
N THR A 190 45.84 2.56 -13.11
CA THR A 190 46.43 3.85 -13.55
C THR A 190 47.36 4.46 -12.51
N GLY A 191 47.56 3.85 -11.35
CA GLY A 191 48.35 4.39 -10.24
C GLY A 191 47.70 5.54 -9.50
N ALA A 192 46.55 6.03 -9.93
CA ALA A 192 45.81 7.11 -9.26
C ALA A 192 45.25 6.70 -7.89
N GLY A 193 44.90 5.43 -7.71
CA GLY A 193 44.47 4.88 -6.42
C GLY A 193 45.53 4.99 -5.33
N ALA A 194 46.78 4.70 -5.66
CA ALA A 194 47.92 4.83 -4.72
C ALA A 194 48.14 6.31 -4.32
N ALA A 195 47.97 7.25 -5.23
CA ALA A 195 48.07 8.69 -4.95
C ALA A 195 46.95 9.18 -3.99
N MET A 196 45.80 8.49 -3.99
CA MET A 196 44.65 8.77 -3.11
C MET A 196 44.72 7.97 -1.78
N GLY A 197 45.77 7.17 -1.56
CA GLY A 197 45.92 6.36 -0.36
C GLY A 197 44.99 5.15 -0.29
N ILE A 198 44.44 4.71 -1.42
CA ILE A 198 43.55 3.55 -1.48
C ILE A 198 44.38 2.28 -1.67
N PRO A 199 44.32 1.27 -0.75
CA PRO A 199 45.01 0.01 -0.97
C PRO A 199 44.57 -0.69 -2.25
N ALA A 200 45.51 -1.32 -2.96
CA ALA A 200 45.21 -2.00 -4.23
C ALA A 200 44.23 -3.20 -4.09
N ASP A 201 44.15 -3.75 -2.90
CA ASP A 201 43.30 -4.87 -2.51
C ASP A 201 41.98 -4.44 -1.84
N TYR A 202 41.73 -3.11 -1.74
CA TYR A 202 40.49 -2.62 -1.14
C TYR A 202 39.29 -3.03 -1.97
N ARG A 203 38.24 -3.50 -1.28
CA ARG A 203 36.96 -3.88 -1.86
C ARG A 203 35.82 -3.42 -0.95
N PHE A 204 34.71 -2.99 -1.54
CA PHE A 204 33.49 -2.70 -0.81
C PHE A 204 32.74 -3.96 -0.39
N GLY A 205 33.00 -5.09 -1.02
CA GLY A 205 32.30 -6.33 -0.75
C GLY A 205 30.82 -6.25 -1.08
N THR A 206 29.97 -6.51 -0.10
CA THR A 206 28.50 -6.40 -0.23
C THR A 206 27.95 -5.07 0.28
N THR A 207 28.78 -4.21 0.84
CA THR A 207 28.33 -2.92 1.40
C THR A 207 27.97 -1.95 0.29
N THR A 208 26.84 -1.28 0.40
CA THR A 208 26.42 -0.22 -0.54
C THR A 208 27.26 1.04 -0.30
N PRO A 209 28.12 1.47 -1.26
CA PRO A 209 29.05 2.58 -1.04
C PRO A 209 28.38 3.95 -0.99
N ALA A 210 27.19 4.09 -1.59
CA ALA A 210 26.38 5.29 -1.54
C ALA A 210 24.92 4.94 -1.60
N SER A 211 24.10 5.64 -0.80
CA SER A 211 22.65 5.47 -0.76
C SER A 211 21.94 6.83 -0.74
N VAL A 212 20.68 6.84 -1.11
CA VAL A 212 19.79 7.99 -0.98
C VAL A 212 18.55 7.58 -0.20
N ASN A 213 18.15 8.44 0.72
CA ASN A 213 16.89 8.35 1.45
C ASN A 213 15.95 9.43 0.92
N LEU A 214 14.73 9.02 0.57
CA LEU A 214 13.64 9.90 0.15
C LEU A 214 12.51 9.76 1.17
N ASN A 215 12.19 10.86 1.85
CA ASN A 215 11.18 10.93 2.90
C ASN A 215 10.06 11.91 2.52
#